data_8ee122f67e7ef5ff518a6f30e10db639
#
_entry.id   8ee122f67e7ef5ff518a6f30e10db639
#
_cell.length_a   1.000
_cell.length_b   1.000
_cell.length_c   1.000
_cell.angle_alpha   90.00
_cell.angle_beta   90.00
_cell.angle_gamma   90.00
#
_symmetry.space_group_name_H-M   'P 1'
#
loop_
_entity.id
_entity.type
_entity.pdbx_description
1 polymer ?
#
loop_
_entity_poly.entity_id
_entity_poly.type
_entity_poly.pdbx_seq_one_letter_code
_entity_poly.pdbx_strand_id
1 'polypeptide(L)'
;MTRWLVLTVFIAVLGLVALVSTTPAASAEKACPRADALDLLVLGDKPVRLELRVEFDGKSVPAIWDETFAKLFSFHDRDDDGFLDKAEAGRLPSAFAIRQALWGTISPFTGAPPSFAELDLNADGKVSGKELADFYRRAGLGGILVGVGKPTATEQLTDALFKHLDTNKDGKVDEAEWKAASTSLSKLDKNDDELVGPGELVEKTVYPGATGAILCSAPSPNTKPDSTTDALPFLVLPLSTGDTHWVSVVADRREKAKATVIKSDAIAALRQGDPAAAWNVNLGTRKKDVAPLCALGSKPPANARLLLATDSVRLELRADEGKLKEQTGSARKRFTALFAECDANADGILDENELGTPKAELFEQMAATADRDGDGKLTEKEFTAWLDLQEQIAKGHVFLSVLDHGSGLYEFLDADHDGSLSVRELRAAWSRLNEPGCVTEKNFDRAKLPRQLLATVSHGHPQTIIGKPVRTGPAWFLAMDRNGDGDISIKEWVGDLNVFRKLDADGDGLVSAAEAEKVPTTK
;
A
#
# COMPACT_ATOMS: atom_id res chain seq x y z
N MET A 1 5.20 -75.51 41.83
CA MET A 1 5.96 -74.97 40.69
C MET A 1 4.98 -74.42 39.69
N THR A 2 4.63 -73.21 39.77
CA THR A 2 3.89 -72.54 38.66
C THR A 2 4.06 -71.00 38.85
N ARG A 3 4.78 -70.44 37.94
CA ARG A 3 5.07 -68.99 37.92
C ARG A 3 3.88 -68.25 37.37
N TRP A 4 3.41 -67.25 38.10
CA TRP A 4 2.44 -66.25 37.62
C TRP A 4 3.18 -65.09 36.91
N LEU A 5 2.79 -64.82 35.65
CA LEU A 5 3.24 -63.74 34.86
C LEU A 5 2.27 -62.56 35.10
N VAL A 6 2.76 -61.47 35.66
CA VAL A 6 2.01 -60.19 35.78
C VAL A 6 2.21 -59.43 34.49
N LEU A 7 1.14 -59.25 33.75
CA LEU A 7 1.11 -58.44 32.51
C LEU A 7 0.85 -56.97 32.90
N THR A 8 1.88 -56.15 32.84
CA THR A 8 1.76 -54.69 33.02
C THR A 8 1.43 -54.05 31.67
N VAL A 9 0.23 -53.50 31.53
CA VAL A 9 -0.20 -52.75 30.35
C VAL A 9 0.39 -51.32 30.43
N PHE A 10 1.35 -51.00 29.59
CA PHE A 10 1.81 -49.65 29.36
C PHE A 10 0.90 -49.00 28.30
N ILE A 11 0.14 -48.00 28.71
CA ILE A 11 -0.55 -47.12 27.77
C ILE A 11 0.47 -46.08 27.27
N ALA A 12 0.95 -46.29 26.04
CA ALA A 12 1.76 -45.31 25.34
C ALA A 12 0.83 -44.27 24.72
N VAL A 13 0.87 -43.05 25.26
CA VAL A 13 0.29 -41.85 24.60
C VAL A 13 1.21 -41.48 23.43
N LEU A 14 0.80 -41.84 22.22
CA LEU A 14 1.44 -41.38 20.99
C LEU A 14 1.06 -39.93 20.76
N GLY A 15 1.97 -39.03 21.09
CA GLY A 15 1.94 -37.65 20.58
C GLY A 15 2.19 -37.68 19.09
N LEU A 16 1.20 -37.24 18.32
CA LEU A 16 1.31 -37.07 16.87
C LEU A 16 2.19 -35.85 16.60
N VAL A 17 3.48 -36.06 16.46
CA VAL A 17 4.37 -35.04 15.86
C VAL A 17 4.14 -35.10 14.36
N ALA A 18 3.49 -34.09 13.82
CA ALA A 18 3.38 -33.89 12.39
C ALA A 18 4.78 -33.66 11.82
N LEU A 19 5.37 -34.68 11.26
CA LEU A 19 6.55 -34.58 10.41
C LEU A 19 6.13 -33.82 9.13
N VAL A 20 6.47 -32.57 9.07
CA VAL A 20 6.48 -31.83 7.80
C VAL A 20 7.56 -32.45 6.93
N SER A 21 7.15 -33.34 6.04
CA SER A 21 8.01 -33.90 5.01
C SER A 21 8.39 -32.74 4.07
N THR A 22 9.65 -32.32 4.14
CA THR A 22 10.29 -31.46 3.15
C THR A 22 10.41 -32.26 1.85
N THR A 23 9.45 -32.10 0.95
CA THR A 23 9.63 -32.46 -0.46
C THR A 23 10.68 -31.52 -1.05
N PRO A 24 11.67 -32.04 -1.80
CA PRO A 24 12.66 -31.18 -2.44
C PRO A 24 12.00 -30.28 -3.47
N ALA A 25 12.44 -29.04 -3.46
CA ALA A 25 11.98 -27.93 -4.25
C ALA A 25 11.74 -28.27 -5.72
N ALA A 26 10.55 -27.91 -6.17
CA ALA A 26 10.29 -27.66 -7.59
C ALA A 26 11.27 -26.58 -8.09
N SER A 27 11.76 -26.81 -9.30
CA SER A 27 12.60 -25.95 -10.16
C SER A 27 12.83 -24.54 -9.65
N ALA A 28 14.09 -24.21 -9.39
CA ALA A 28 14.56 -22.88 -9.05
C ALA A 28 14.01 -21.85 -10.05
N GLU A 29 12.94 -21.17 -9.70
CA GLU A 29 12.63 -19.85 -10.21
C GLU A 29 13.91 -19.04 -10.06
N LYS A 30 14.40 -18.43 -11.14
CA LYS A 30 15.60 -17.59 -11.09
C LYS A 30 15.39 -16.59 -9.96
N ALA A 31 16.06 -16.82 -8.83
CA ALA A 31 16.00 -15.93 -7.69
C ALA A 31 16.44 -14.55 -8.18
N CYS A 32 15.52 -13.59 -8.14
CA CYS A 32 15.83 -12.19 -8.37
C CYS A 32 17.00 -11.81 -7.45
N PRO A 33 18.02 -11.09 -7.93
CA PRO A 33 19.16 -10.73 -7.10
C PRO A 33 18.68 -10.03 -5.82
N ARG A 34 19.25 -10.36 -4.68
CA ARG A 34 18.92 -9.75 -3.38
C ARG A 34 19.09 -8.22 -3.41
N ALA A 35 19.92 -7.70 -4.31
CA ALA A 35 20.13 -6.28 -4.54
C ALA A 35 18.85 -5.50 -4.96
N ASP A 36 17.88 -6.19 -5.54
CA ASP A 36 16.62 -5.60 -6.03
C ASP A 36 15.49 -5.63 -4.99
N ALA A 37 15.74 -6.15 -3.79
CA ALA A 37 14.75 -6.20 -2.72
C ALA A 37 14.84 -4.97 -1.81
N LEU A 38 13.75 -4.76 -1.06
CA LEU A 38 13.63 -3.77 -0.01
C LEU A 38 13.48 -4.47 1.32
N ASP A 39 14.16 -3.96 2.34
CA ASP A 39 13.91 -4.37 3.70
C ASP A 39 12.80 -3.50 4.29
N LEU A 40 11.70 -4.12 4.68
CA LEU A 40 10.66 -3.52 5.49
C LEU A 40 10.87 -4.01 6.93
N LEU A 41 11.34 -3.12 7.80
CA LEU A 41 11.52 -3.41 9.22
C LEU A 41 10.24 -3.02 9.96
N VAL A 42 9.56 -3.98 10.53
CA VAL A 42 8.39 -3.76 11.39
C VAL A 42 8.87 -3.65 12.83
N LEU A 43 8.66 -2.47 13.42
CA LEU A 43 9.15 -2.11 14.74
C LEU A 43 8.04 -2.36 15.77
N GLY A 44 8.00 -3.57 16.32
CA GLY A 44 7.16 -3.94 17.45
C GLY A 44 8.02 -4.15 18.70
N ASP A 45 7.48 -4.87 19.67
CA ASP A 45 8.24 -5.28 20.87
C ASP A 45 9.48 -6.09 20.48
N LYS A 46 9.36 -6.88 19.42
CA LYS A 46 10.47 -7.56 18.76
C LYS A 46 10.48 -7.11 17.30
N PRO A 47 11.46 -6.30 16.88
CA PRO A 47 11.58 -5.89 15.50
C PRO A 47 11.75 -7.10 14.58
N VAL A 48 11.00 -7.12 13.48
CA VAL A 48 11.09 -8.16 12.46
C VAL A 48 11.40 -7.55 11.10
N ARG A 49 12.12 -8.31 10.26
CA ARG A 49 12.46 -7.92 8.89
C ARG A 49 11.62 -8.69 7.90
N LEU A 50 11.01 -7.96 6.98
CA LEU A 50 10.39 -8.49 5.77
C LEU A 50 11.24 -8.13 4.57
N GLU A 51 11.43 -9.06 3.67
CA GLU A 51 12.00 -8.79 2.35
C GLU A 51 10.86 -8.57 1.36
N LEU A 52 10.81 -7.37 0.78
CA LEU A 52 9.79 -6.98 -0.19
C LEU A 52 10.43 -6.82 -1.56
N ARG A 53 10.00 -7.60 -2.53
CA ARG A 53 10.41 -7.49 -3.94
C ARG A 53 9.27 -6.93 -4.74
N VAL A 54 9.50 -5.79 -5.36
CA VAL A 54 8.48 -5.12 -6.17
C VAL A 54 8.98 -5.05 -7.60
N GLU A 55 8.17 -5.55 -8.51
CA GLU A 55 8.40 -5.50 -9.94
C GLU A 55 7.24 -4.79 -10.63
N PHE A 56 7.56 -4.03 -11.66
CA PHE A 56 6.58 -3.43 -12.55
C PHE A 56 6.93 -3.84 -14.00
N ASP A 57 6.00 -4.49 -14.68
CA ASP A 57 6.18 -5.07 -16.02
C ASP A 57 7.44 -5.95 -16.16
N GLY A 58 7.81 -6.65 -15.06
CA GLY A 58 8.97 -7.55 -15.00
C GLY A 58 10.32 -6.86 -14.80
N LYS A 59 10.32 -5.57 -14.46
CA LYS A 59 11.50 -4.82 -14.05
C LYS A 59 11.45 -4.53 -12.56
N SER A 60 12.57 -4.66 -11.87
CA SER A 60 12.67 -4.27 -10.47
C SER A 60 12.59 -2.75 -10.30
N VAL A 61 12.14 -2.29 -9.14
CA VAL A 61 12.04 -0.85 -8.82
C VAL A 61 13.38 -0.13 -8.96
N PRO A 62 14.52 -0.66 -8.47
CA PRO A 62 15.82 -0.04 -8.72
C PRO A 62 16.15 0.12 -10.22
N ALA A 63 15.88 -0.91 -11.02
CA ALA A 63 16.14 -0.84 -12.45
C ALA A 63 15.29 0.23 -13.17
N ILE A 64 14.01 0.38 -12.76
CA ILE A 64 13.13 1.41 -13.30
C ILE A 64 13.63 2.81 -12.88
N TRP A 65 14.07 2.95 -11.65
CA TRP A 65 14.63 4.18 -11.13
C TRP A 65 15.88 4.60 -11.91
N ASP A 66 16.83 3.70 -12.10
CA ASP A 66 18.05 3.96 -12.84
C ASP A 66 17.76 4.33 -14.31
N GLU A 67 16.83 3.63 -14.95
CA GLU A 67 16.38 3.96 -16.32
C GLU A 67 15.76 5.36 -16.39
N THR A 68 14.98 5.74 -15.37
CA THR A 68 14.34 7.05 -15.30
C THR A 68 15.36 8.17 -15.19
N PHE A 69 16.38 8.00 -14.35
CA PHE A 69 17.43 9.00 -14.22
C PHE A 69 18.38 9.02 -15.40
N ALA A 70 18.63 7.90 -16.04
CA ALA A 70 19.36 7.87 -17.32
C ALA A 70 18.65 8.69 -18.40
N LYS A 71 17.31 8.58 -18.49
CA LYS A 71 16.52 9.39 -19.43
C LYS A 71 16.45 10.87 -19.04
N LEU A 72 16.32 11.19 -17.76
CA LEU A 72 16.39 12.57 -17.29
C LEU A 72 17.75 13.20 -17.64
N PHE A 73 18.83 12.48 -17.42
CA PHE A 73 20.19 12.90 -17.78
C PHE A 73 20.29 13.15 -19.28
N SER A 74 20.00 12.15 -20.11
CA SER A 74 20.08 12.23 -21.58
C SER A 74 19.17 13.32 -22.19
N PHE A 75 18.07 13.68 -21.53
CA PHE A 75 17.23 14.79 -21.96
C PHE A 75 17.91 16.16 -21.78
N HIS A 76 18.72 16.31 -20.74
CA HIS A 76 19.40 17.56 -20.42
C HIS A 76 20.82 17.65 -20.98
N ASP A 77 21.45 16.51 -21.28
CA ASP A 77 22.70 16.40 -22.04
C ASP A 77 22.37 16.73 -23.52
N ARG A 78 22.58 18.01 -23.92
CA ARG A 78 22.12 18.53 -25.21
C ARG A 78 23.14 18.35 -26.33
N ASP A 79 24.40 18.34 -25.96
CA ASP A 79 25.50 18.13 -26.88
C ASP A 79 25.98 16.67 -26.98
N ASP A 80 25.30 15.77 -26.18
CA ASP A 80 25.55 14.33 -26.11
C ASP A 80 27.03 13.99 -25.74
N ASP A 81 27.69 14.86 -24.90
CA ASP A 81 29.08 14.64 -24.49
C ASP A 81 29.19 13.64 -23.31
N GLY A 82 28.06 13.22 -22.74
CA GLY A 82 27.95 12.27 -21.64
C GLY A 82 28.12 12.90 -20.27
N PHE A 83 28.09 14.23 -20.17
CA PHE A 83 28.13 15.00 -18.94
C PHE A 83 27.13 16.16 -19.05
N LEU A 84 26.78 16.77 -17.92
CA LEU A 84 26.05 18.03 -17.94
C LEU A 84 27.03 19.15 -17.56
N ASP A 85 27.08 20.14 -18.42
CA ASP A 85 27.78 21.37 -18.12
C ASP A 85 26.93 22.29 -17.22
N LYS A 86 27.45 23.50 -16.89
CA LYS A 86 26.78 24.44 -16.02
C LYS A 86 25.47 25.00 -16.64
N ALA A 87 25.40 25.12 -17.95
CA ALA A 87 24.22 25.63 -18.65
C ALA A 87 23.10 24.58 -18.70
N GLU A 88 23.47 23.34 -18.94
CA GLU A 88 22.58 22.19 -18.96
C GLU A 88 22.06 21.85 -17.56
N ALA A 89 22.94 21.82 -16.56
CA ALA A 89 22.58 21.63 -15.16
C ALA A 89 21.66 22.75 -14.63
N GLY A 90 21.80 23.97 -15.15
CA GLY A 90 20.92 25.09 -14.84
C GLY A 90 19.47 24.95 -15.33
N ARG A 91 19.18 23.92 -16.12
CA ARG A 91 17.82 23.62 -16.63
C ARG A 91 17.18 22.40 -15.95
N LEU A 92 17.90 21.76 -15.06
CA LEU A 92 17.39 20.60 -14.30
C LEU A 92 16.19 20.99 -13.43
N PRO A 93 15.17 20.14 -13.34
CA PRO A 93 14.06 20.38 -12.44
C PRO A 93 14.50 20.30 -10.98
N SER A 94 13.88 21.09 -10.13
CA SER A 94 14.08 20.99 -8.69
C SER A 94 13.64 19.61 -8.15
N ALA A 95 14.16 19.18 -7.01
CA ALA A 95 13.70 17.97 -6.35
C ALA A 95 12.20 18.00 -6.03
N PHE A 96 11.64 19.21 -5.79
CA PHE A 96 10.21 19.38 -5.60
C PHE A 96 9.42 19.10 -6.88
N ALA A 97 9.87 19.58 -8.03
CA ALA A 97 9.22 19.34 -9.32
C ALA A 97 9.27 17.86 -9.70
N ILE A 98 10.42 17.20 -9.52
CA ILE A 98 10.53 15.74 -9.71
C ILE A 98 9.55 15.00 -8.79
N ARG A 99 9.43 15.41 -7.52
CA ARG A 99 8.47 14.78 -6.59
C ARG A 99 7.04 14.94 -7.08
N GLN A 100 6.66 16.08 -7.62
CA GLN A 100 5.34 16.30 -8.19
C GLN A 100 5.09 15.40 -9.41
N ALA A 101 6.09 15.28 -10.29
CA ALA A 101 6.01 14.38 -11.44
C ALA A 101 5.89 12.91 -10.99
N LEU A 102 6.64 12.48 -9.99
CA LEU A 102 6.51 11.16 -9.36
C LEU A 102 5.08 10.92 -8.82
N TRP A 103 4.37 11.93 -8.37
CA TRP A 103 2.97 11.82 -7.94
C TRP A 103 1.96 11.81 -9.09
N GLY A 104 2.45 11.76 -10.33
CA GLY A 104 1.62 11.76 -11.54
C GLY A 104 1.11 13.13 -11.95
N THR A 105 1.64 14.20 -11.36
CA THR A 105 1.30 15.57 -11.71
C THR A 105 2.26 16.06 -12.79
N ILE A 106 1.79 16.16 -14.03
CA ILE A 106 2.54 16.81 -15.10
C ILE A 106 2.37 18.34 -14.93
N SER A 107 3.48 19.02 -14.66
CA SER A 107 3.52 20.47 -14.47
C SER A 107 4.68 21.07 -15.25
N PRO A 108 4.47 22.17 -15.98
CA PRO A 108 5.55 22.90 -16.62
C PRO A 108 6.49 23.57 -15.61
N PHE A 109 6.05 23.74 -14.36
CA PHE A 109 6.85 24.37 -13.32
C PHE A 109 7.96 23.45 -12.84
N THR A 110 9.21 23.82 -13.14
CA THR A 110 10.42 23.06 -12.78
C THR A 110 11.05 23.49 -11.46
N GLY A 111 10.64 24.64 -10.93
CA GLY A 111 11.24 25.25 -9.74
C GLY A 111 12.66 25.76 -9.99
N ALA A 112 13.31 26.23 -8.94
CA ALA A 112 14.71 26.61 -9.03
C ALA A 112 15.59 25.37 -9.22
N PRO A 113 16.47 25.34 -10.24
CA PRO A 113 17.37 24.21 -10.46
C PRO A 113 18.33 24.04 -9.28
N PRO A 114 18.86 22.83 -9.06
CA PRO A 114 19.91 22.62 -8.09
C PRO A 114 21.15 23.45 -8.44
N SER A 115 21.89 23.87 -7.43
CA SER A 115 23.14 24.56 -7.70
C SER A 115 24.18 23.60 -8.28
N PHE A 116 25.02 24.06 -9.19
CA PHE A 116 26.05 23.23 -9.82
C PHE A 116 26.98 22.57 -8.78
N ALA A 117 27.33 23.28 -7.72
CA ALA A 117 28.18 22.77 -6.64
C ALA A 117 27.52 21.67 -5.79
N GLU A 118 26.19 21.59 -5.76
CA GLU A 118 25.48 20.49 -5.10
C GLU A 118 25.44 19.23 -5.96
N LEU A 119 25.56 19.39 -7.27
CA LEU A 119 25.58 18.32 -8.26
C LEU A 119 27.00 17.77 -8.43
N ASP A 120 27.95 18.64 -8.77
CA ASP A 120 29.36 18.32 -9.01
C ASP A 120 30.09 18.07 -7.68
N LEU A 121 30.01 16.84 -7.20
CA LEU A 121 30.55 16.46 -5.88
C LEU A 121 32.06 16.23 -5.90
N ASN A 122 32.61 15.85 -7.03
CA ASN A 122 34.03 15.58 -7.20
C ASN A 122 34.80 16.85 -7.61
N ALA A 123 34.09 17.96 -7.92
CA ALA A 123 34.61 19.25 -8.35
C ALA A 123 35.46 19.16 -9.63
N ASP A 124 35.08 18.31 -10.57
CA ASP A 124 35.76 18.17 -11.86
C ASP A 124 35.23 19.14 -12.94
N GLY A 125 34.21 19.94 -12.60
CA GLY A 125 33.59 20.94 -13.47
C GLY A 125 32.51 20.36 -14.39
N LYS A 126 32.08 19.14 -14.19
CA LYS A 126 31.06 18.42 -14.95
C LYS A 126 30.16 17.63 -14.02
N VAL A 127 28.93 17.33 -14.47
CA VAL A 127 28.01 16.48 -13.72
C VAL A 127 27.77 15.18 -14.46
N SER A 128 28.15 14.08 -13.87
CA SER A 128 27.88 12.75 -14.42
C SER A 128 26.45 12.28 -14.09
N GLY A 129 25.95 11.31 -14.85
CA GLY A 129 24.64 10.69 -14.56
C GLY A 129 24.54 10.09 -13.15
N LYS A 130 25.68 9.60 -12.60
CA LYS A 130 25.73 9.11 -11.23
C LYS A 130 25.56 10.24 -10.20
N GLU A 131 26.23 11.35 -10.39
CA GLU A 131 26.12 12.51 -9.49
C GLU A 131 24.72 13.10 -9.50
N LEU A 132 24.10 13.17 -10.67
CA LEU A 132 22.70 13.58 -10.83
C LEU A 132 21.76 12.65 -10.03
N ALA A 133 21.88 11.34 -10.21
CA ALA A 133 21.06 10.36 -9.49
C ALA A 133 21.31 10.42 -7.98
N ASP A 134 22.57 10.57 -7.55
CA ASP A 134 22.94 10.70 -6.14
C ASP A 134 22.42 12.00 -5.52
N PHE A 135 22.36 13.10 -6.28
CA PHE A 135 21.74 14.34 -5.82
C PHE A 135 20.27 14.13 -5.48
N TYR A 136 19.48 13.63 -6.42
CA TYR A 136 18.04 13.43 -6.18
C TYR A 136 17.77 12.38 -5.10
N ARG A 137 18.61 11.36 -4.99
CA ARG A 137 18.53 10.38 -3.90
C ARG A 137 18.76 11.05 -2.54
N ARG A 138 19.77 11.93 -2.42
CA ARG A 138 20.02 12.73 -1.21
C ARG A 138 18.90 13.72 -0.91
N ALA A 139 18.22 14.22 -1.93
CA ALA A 139 17.02 15.04 -1.79
C ALA A 139 15.76 14.26 -1.34
N GLY A 140 15.89 12.99 -0.99
CA GLY A 140 14.79 12.16 -0.49
C GLY A 140 13.91 11.57 -1.57
N LEU A 141 14.39 11.51 -2.81
CA LEU A 141 13.72 10.83 -3.89
C LEU A 141 14.29 9.43 -4.03
N GLY A 142 13.45 8.44 -4.18
CA GLY A 142 13.83 7.05 -4.33
C GLY A 142 12.81 6.28 -5.15
N GLY A 143 13.16 5.04 -5.52
CA GLY A 143 12.26 4.16 -6.27
C GLY A 143 10.99 3.79 -5.48
N ILE A 144 10.95 4.04 -4.17
CA ILE A 144 9.74 3.91 -3.35
C ILE A 144 9.46 5.22 -2.63
N LEU A 145 8.22 5.70 -2.76
CA LEU A 145 7.68 6.76 -1.94
C LEU A 145 6.74 6.16 -0.89
N VAL A 146 6.99 6.49 0.37
CA VAL A 146 6.18 6.01 1.49
C VAL A 146 5.24 7.13 1.92
N GLY A 147 3.95 6.82 1.92
CA GLY A 147 2.92 7.69 2.46
C GLY A 147 2.21 7.04 3.62
N VAL A 148 1.95 7.81 4.68
CA VAL A 148 1.26 7.30 5.87
C VAL A 148 0.03 8.13 6.15
N GLY A 149 -1.09 7.44 6.30
CA GLY A 149 -2.35 8.01 6.75
C GLY A 149 -2.74 7.42 8.10
N LYS A 150 -3.46 8.20 8.89
CA LYS A 150 -4.06 7.74 10.14
C LYS A 150 -5.54 8.13 10.17
N PRO A 151 -6.46 7.17 10.39
CA PRO A 151 -7.85 7.51 10.59
C PRO A 151 -8.02 8.35 11.86
N THR A 152 -8.84 9.38 11.77
CA THR A 152 -9.07 10.30 12.91
C THR A 152 -10.10 9.79 13.90
N ALA A 153 -10.93 8.82 13.48
CA ALA A 153 -12.07 8.34 14.26
C ALA A 153 -11.83 7.02 15.01
N THR A 154 -10.68 6.39 14.84
CA THR A 154 -10.37 5.05 15.38
C THR A 154 -10.71 4.89 16.88
N GLU A 155 -10.26 5.82 17.71
CA GLU A 155 -10.54 5.76 19.17
C GLU A 155 -12.03 5.94 19.45
N GLN A 156 -12.70 6.87 18.76
CA GLN A 156 -14.13 7.13 18.94
C GLN A 156 -14.98 5.93 18.51
N LEU A 157 -14.62 5.28 17.40
CA LEU A 157 -15.27 4.06 16.92
C LEU A 157 -15.07 2.90 17.89
N THR A 158 -13.85 2.74 18.40
CA THR A 158 -13.54 1.72 19.42
C THR A 158 -14.35 1.93 20.69
N ASP A 159 -14.44 3.17 21.18
CA ASP A 159 -15.22 3.50 22.38
C ASP A 159 -16.72 3.28 22.16
N ALA A 160 -17.24 3.65 20.97
CA ALA A 160 -18.64 3.44 20.62
C ALA A 160 -18.98 1.95 20.55
N LEU A 161 -18.15 1.15 19.90
CA LEU A 161 -18.33 -0.32 19.84
C LEU A 161 -18.35 -0.92 21.24
N PHE A 162 -17.35 -0.59 22.05
CA PHE A 162 -17.26 -1.10 23.42
C PHE A 162 -18.53 -0.79 24.22
N LYS A 163 -19.01 0.46 24.15
CA LYS A 163 -20.24 0.91 24.83
C LYS A 163 -21.49 0.16 24.40
N HIS A 164 -21.59 -0.21 23.11
CA HIS A 164 -22.76 -0.94 22.59
C HIS A 164 -22.68 -2.45 22.87
N LEU A 165 -21.47 -2.99 22.97
CA LEU A 165 -21.23 -4.40 23.28
C LEU A 165 -21.38 -4.70 24.77
N ASP A 166 -20.88 -3.83 25.65
CA ASP A 166 -21.04 -3.93 27.12
C ASP A 166 -22.51 -3.68 27.49
N THR A 167 -23.32 -4.72 27.34
CA THR A 167 -24.78 -4.64 27.56
C THR A 167 -25.15 -4.66 29.03
N ASN A 168 -24.35 -5.33 29.87
CA ASN A 168 -24.53 -5.46 31.29
C ASN A 168 -23.93 -4.27 32.08
N LYS A 169 -23.10 -3.42 31.41
CA LYS A 169 -22.43 -2.23 31.92
C LYS A 169 -21.47 -2.52 33.09
N ASP A 170 -20.77 -3.65 33.02
CA ASP A 170 -19.76 -4.00 34.02
C ASP A 170 -18.35 -3.48 33.64
N GLY A 171 -18.21 -2.80 32.50
CA GLY A 171 -16.96 -2.24 31.99
C GLY A 171 -16.08 -3.25 31.28
N LYS A 172 -16.63 -4.40 30.92
CA LYS A 172 -15.98 -5.45 30.16
C LYS A 172 -16.85 -5.87 28.99
N VAL A 173 -16.31 -6.65 28.08
CA VAL A 173 -17.07 -7.32 27.01
C VAL A 173 -16.69 -8.79 27.04
N ASP A 174 -17.62 -9.62 27.45
CA ASP A 174 -17.42 -11.05 27.61
C ASP A 174 -17.81 -11.84 26.33
N GLU A 175 -17.60 -13.16 26.37
CA GLU A 175 -17.93 -14.05 25.24
C GLU A 175 -19.42 -14.03 24.88
N ALA A 176 -20.32 -13.90 25.87
CA ALA A 176 -21.76 -13.91 25.61
C ALA A 176 -22.19 -12.61 24.90
N GLU A 177 -21.61 -11.47 25.29
CA GLU A 177 -21.84 -10.18 24.66
C GLU A 177 -21.29 -10.14 23.24
N TRP A 178 -20.12 -10.73 22.99
CA TRP A 178 -19.59 -10.91 21.64
C TRP A 178 -20.46 -11.82 20.75
N LYS A 179 -20.98 -12.90 21.29
CA LYS A 179 -21.92 -13.76 20.55
C LYS A 179 -23.23 -13.05 20.20
N ALA A 180 -23.64 -12.10 21.01
CA ALA A 180 -24.81 -11.26 20.75
C ALA A 180 -24.49 -10.01 19.90
N ALA A 181 -23.23 -9.77 19.53
CA ALA A 181 -22.77 -8.54 18.87
C ALA A 181 -23.57 -8.21 17.60
N SER A 182 -23.79 -9.20 16.72
CA SER A 182 -24.56 -8.97 15.50
C SER A 182 -25.99 -8.51 15.77
N THR A 183 -26.64 -9.05 16.81
CA THR A 183 -28.01 -8.65 17.20
C THR A 183 -28.03 -7.30 17.93
N SER A 184 -26.98 -7.02 18.72
CA SER A 184 -26.91 -5.77 19.49
C SER A 184 -26.60 -4.59 18.57
N LEU A 185 -25.70 -4.76 17.63
CA LEU A 185 -25.24 -3.72 16.70
C LEU A 185 -26.18 -3.51 15.52
N SER A 186 -26.95 -4.54 15.08
CA SER A 186 -27.97 -4.36 14.03
C SER A 186 -29.04 -3.32 14.37
N LYS A 187 -29.22 -2.98 15.64
CA LYS A 187 -30.11 -1.89 16.07
C LYS A 187 -29.58 -0.50 15.68
N LEU A 188 -28.33 -0.40 15.30
CA LEU A 188 -27.68 0.84 14.87
C LEU A 188 -27.78 1.03 13.35
N ASP A 189 -28.09 -0.02 12.60
CA ASP A 189 -28.35 0.00 11.16
C ASP A 189 -29.59 0.87 10.89
N LYS A 190 -29.36 2.11 10.46
CA LYS A 190 -30.39 3.10 10.19
C LYS A 190 -30.88 3.08 8.77
N ASN A 191 -30.07 2.58 7.85
CA ASN A 191 -30.36 2.53 6.43
C ASN A 191 -30.88 1.16 5.96
N ASP A 192 -30.96 0.18 6.89
CA ASP A 192 -31.45 -1.19 6.68
C ASP A 192 -30.64 -1.96 5.61
N ASP A 193 -29.32 -1.72 5.55
CA ASP A 193 -28.40 -2.41 4.63
C ASP A 193 -27.69 -3.63 5.27
N GLU A 194 -28.03 -3.96 6.53
CA GLU A 194 -27.45 -5.07 7.31
C GLU A 194 -25.95 -4.92 7.62
N LEU A 195 -25.38 -3.74 7.38
CA LEU A 195 -24.03 -3.38 7.74
C LEU A 195 -24.03 -2.41 8.91
N VAL A 196 -22.93 -2.33 9.63
CA VAL A 196 -22.71 -1.30 10.66
C VAL A 196 -21.58 -0.40 10.23
N GLY A 197 -21.94 0.73 9.66
CA GLY A 197 -21.00 1.74 9.19
C GLY A 197 -20.48 2.64 10.30
N PRO A 198 -19.33 3.31 10.08
CA PRO A 198 -18.76 4.26 11.06
C PRO A 198 -19.73 5.39 11.44
N GLY A 199 -20.53 5.89 10.48
CA GLY A 199 -21.50 6.95 10.70
C GLY A 199 -22.70 6.54 11.54
N GLU A 200 -22.94 5.25 11.69
CA GLU A 200 -24.02 4.69 12.52
C GLU A 200 -23.58 4.52 13.97
N LEU A 201 -22.29 4.25 14.17
CA LEU A 201 -21.67 4.20 15.49
C LEU A 201 -21.39 5.59 16.06
N VAL A 202 -20.85 6.48 15.23
CA VAL A 202 -20.46 7.85 15.61
C VAL A 202 -20.94 8.82 14.54
N GLU A 203 -21.88 9.69 14.91
CA GLU A 203 -22.47 10.66 13.97
C GLU A 203 -21.40 11.55 13.32
N LYS A 204 -21.57 11.80 12.02
CA LYS A 204 -20.69 12.66 11.21
C LYS A 204 -19.25 12.15 11.08
N THR A 205 -19.02 10.89 11.39
CA THR A 205 -17.70 10.30 11.18
C THR A 205 -17.42 10.15 9.70
N VAL A 206 -16.29 10.71 9.28
CA VAL A 206 -15.75 10.50 7.93
C VAL A 206 -14.68 9.43 8.02
N TYR A 207 -14.91 8.31 7.36
CA TYR A 207 -13.95 7.23 7.32
C TYR A 207 -13.01 7.37 6.10
N PRO A 208 -11.72 7.00 6.20
CA PRO A 208 -10.73 7.26 5.16
C PRO A 208 -11.08 6.76 3.75
N GLY A 209 -11.93 5.74 3.63
CA GLY A 209 -12.38 5.24 2.33
C GLY A 209 -13.27 6.21 1.55
N ALA A 210 -14.03 7.07 2.24
CA ALA A 210 -14.96 8.00 1.59
C ALA A 210 -14.30 9.26 1.04
N THR A 211 -13.16 9.68 1.58
CA THR A 211 -12.51 10.95 1.23
C THR A 211 -11.28 10.81 0.32
N GLY A 212 -10.75 9.61 0.11
CA GLY A 212 -9.64 9.36 -0.83
C GLY A 212 -8.34 10.11 -0.56
N ALA A 213 -8.27 10.91 0.49
CA ALA A 213 -7.14 11.76 0.79
C ALA A 213 -6.28 11.18 1.91
N ILE A 214 -5.56 10.10 1.61
CA ILE A 214 -4.32 9.84 2.35
C ILE A 214 -3.29 10.79 1.76
N LEU A 215 -3.04 11.87 2.47
CA LEU A 215 -1.96 12.79 2.14
C LEU A 215 -0.64 12.07 2.42
N CYS A 216 -0.09 11.48 1.39
CA CYS A 216 1.26 10.94 1.40
C CYS A 216 2.24 12.12 1.46
N SER A 217 2.53 12.62 2.64
CA SER A 217 3.65 13.52 2.84
C SER A 217 4.90 12.69 3.09
N ALA A 218 5.72 12.51 2.05
CA ALA A 218 7.07 12.01 2.28
C ALA A 218 7.79 13.01 3.21
N PRO A 219 8.46 12.55 4.27
CA PRO A 219 9.23 13.44 5.11
C PRO A 219 10.28 14.17 4.25
N SER A 220 10.32 15.49 4.34
CA SER A 220 11.39 16.25 3.71
C SER A 220 12.72 15.88 4.41
N PRO A 221 13.80 15.64 3.67
CA PRO A 221 15.09 15.27 4.28
C PRO A 221 15.66 16.36 5.20
N ASN A 222 15.16 17.59 5.10
CA ASN A 222 15.56 18.74 5.90
C ASN A 222 14.61 19.08 7.06
N THR A 223 13.50 18.40 7.21
CA THR A 223 12.67 18.55 8.41
C THR A 223 13.31 17.75 9.53
N LYS A 224 13.82 18.47 10.53
CA LYS A 224 14.03 17.85 11.85
C LYS A 224 12.74 17.12 12.18
N PRO A 225 12.80 15.85 12.62
CA PRO A 225 11.58 15.15 13.01
C PRO A 225 10.85 16.05 14.00
N ASP A 226 9.71 16.55 13.59
CA ASP A 226 8.85 17.31 14.49
C ASP A 226 8.50 16.35 15.61
N SER A 227 8.73 16.77 16.85
CA SER A 227 8.47 15.98 18.04
C SER A 227 6.97 15.60 18.20
N THR A 228 6.13 16.03 17.27
CA THR A 228 4.69 15.79 17.21
C THR A 228 4.26 14.79 16.13
N THR A 229 5.14 14.39 15.20
CA THR A 229 4.79 13.36 14.21
C THR A 229 4.73 12.00 14.89
N ASP A 230 3.56 11.38 14.81
CA ASP A 230 3.34 10.01 15.25
C ASP A 230 4.34 9.08 14.56
N ALA A 231 5.16 8.47 15.37
CA ALA A 231 6.23 7.62 14.89
C ALA A 231 5.69 6.39 14.17
N LEU A 232 6.19 6.12 12.95
CA LEU A 232 5.82 4.94 12.17
C LEU A 232 6.37 3.67 12.82
N PRO A 233 5.57 2.59 12.91
CA PRO A 233 6.05 1.33 13.45
C PRO A 233 6.83 0.51 12.44
N PHE A 234 7.29 1.10 11.35
CA PHE A 234 8.09 0.42 10.34
C PHE A 234 9.06 1.37 9.64
N LEU A 235 10.07 0.78 9.02
CA LEU A 235 11.14 1.47 8.30
C LEU A 235 11.37 0.75 6.98
N VAL A 236 11.48 1.48 5.87
CA VAL A 236 11.75 0.93 4.55
C VAL A 236 13.19 1.27 4.15
N LEU A 237 13.99 0.26 3.87
CA LEU A 237 15.40 0.40 3.50
C LEU A 237 15.67 -0.33 2.19
N PRO A 238 16.27 0.32 1.17
CA PRO A 238 16.77 -0.38 0.00
C PRO A 238 17.98 -1.25 0.38
N LEU A 239 18.03 -2.48 -0.13
CA LEU A 239 19.13 -3.41 0.16
C LEU A 239 20.46 -2.98 -0.45
N SER A 240 20.42 -2.31 -1.60
CA SER A 240 21.60 -1.95 -2.39
C SER A 240 22.43 -0.80 -1.82
N THR A 241 21.90 -0.02 -0.88
CA THR A 241 22.61 1.13 -0.33
C THR A 241 23.21 0.75 1.02
N GLY A 242 24.54 0.78 1.11
CA GLY A 242 25.25 0.78 2.39
C GLY A 242 25.00 2.03 3.25
N ASP A 243 24.16 2.92 2.76
CA ASP A 243 23.84 4.21 3.36
C ASP A 243 22.85 4.05 4.50
N THR A 244 23.37 4.10 5.71
CA THR A 244 22.59 4.16 6.95
C THR A 244 21.98 5.55 7.23
N HIS A 245 22.16 6.52 6.34
CA HIS A 245 21.71 7.90 6.54
C HIS A 245 20.18 8.13 6.44
N TRP A 246 19.41 7.11 6.08
CA TRP A 246 17.95 7.21 5.87
C TRP A 246 17.11 6.74 7.06
N VAL A 247 17.70 6.59 8.21
CA VAL A 247 16.99 6.13 9.40
C VAL A 247 16.21 7.29 10.00
N SER A 248 15.01 7.53 9.49
CA SER A 248 13.99 8.22 10.28
C SER A 248 13.57 7.28 11.39
N VAL A 249 14.17 7.45 12.54
CA VAL A 249 13.85 6.66 13.73
C VAL A 249 12.47 7.08 14.22
N VAL A 250 11.61 6.11 14.27
CA VAL A 250 10.23 6.28 14.63
C VAL A 250 10.01 5.77 16.04
N ALA A 251 9.56 6.62 16.93
CA ALA A 251 9.30 6.31 18.32
C ALA A 251 7.86 5.80 18.52
N ASP A 252 7.66 4.74 19.28
CA ASP A 252 6.36 4.30 19.76
C ASP A 252 5.88 5.20 20.91
N ARG A 253 4.63 5.69 20.84
CA ARG A 253 4.01 6.55 21.85
C ARG A 253 3.22 5.82 22.94
N ARG A 254 3.30 4.51 23.04
CA ARG A 254 2.54 3.76 24.04
C ARG A 254 2.90 4.12 25.48
N GLU A 255 4.08 4.67 25.74
CA GLU A 255 4.43 5.22 27.05
C GLU A 255 5.00 6.62 26.90
N LYS A 256 4.50 7.56 27.71
CA LYS A 256 5.03 8.90 27.83
C LYS A 256 6.55 8.89 27.87
N ALA A 257 7.18 9.34 26.76
CA ALA A 257 8.55 9.81 26.73
C ALA A 257 9.70 8.80 26.70
N LYS A 258 9.57 7.61 26.13
CA LYS A 258 10.77 6.84 25.73
C LYS A 258 10.71 6.50 24.25
N ALA A 259 11.17 7.43 23.43
CA ALA A 259 11.49 7.15 22.03
C ALA A 259 12.58 6.05 22.03
N THR A 260 12.22 4.86 21.55
CA THR A 260 13.22 3.81 21.33
C THR A 260 13.97 4.15 20.05
N VAL A 261 15.09 4.83 20.20
CA VAL A 261 16.02 5.07 19.09
C VAL A 261 16.65 3.72 18.74
N ILE A 262 16.25 3.13 17.61
CA ILE A 262 16.93 1.94 17.11
C ILE A 262 18.30 2.38 16.62
N LYS A 263 19.34 1.89 17.27
CA LYS A 263 20.73 2.19 16.90
C LYS A 263 21.03 1.59 15.52
N SER A 264 21.87 2.26 14.75
CA SER A 264 22.33 1.79 13.43
C SER A 264 22.85 0.35 13.46
N ASP A 265 23.54 -0.03 14.53
CA ASP A 265 24.08 -1.38 14.72
C ASP A 265 22.97 -2.44 14.84
N ALA A 266 21.86 -2.11 15.51
CA ALA A 266 20.71 -3.01 15.62
C ALA A 266 20.00 -3.17 14.27
N ILE A 267 19.90 -2.11 13.48
CA ILE A 267 19.37 -2.17 12.11
C ILE A 267 20.28 -3.04 11.23
N ALA A 268 21.60 -2.84 11.32
CA ALA A 268 22.56 -3.64 10.57
C ALA A 268 22.46 -5.12 10.95
N ALA A 269 22.31 -5.44 12.23
CA ALA A 269 22.12 -6.81 12.71
C ALA A 269 20.82 -7.44 12.19
N LEU A 270 19.71 -6.70 12.20
CA LEU A 270 18.43 -7.16 11.64
C LEU A 270 18.54 -7.44 10.13
N ARG A 271 19.28 -6.62 9.39
CA ARG A 271 19.49 -6.79 7.94
C ARG A 271 20.35 -8.01 7.59
N GLN A 272 21.23 -8.45 8.48
CA GLN A 272 22.07 -9.63 8.27
C GLN A 272 21.36 -10.94 8.59
N GLY A 273 20.29 -10.91 9.41
CA GLY A 273 19.49 -12.08 9.74
C GLY A 273 18.57 -12.54 8.58
N ASP A 274 17.97 -13.70 8.73
CA ASP A 274 16.95 -14.16 7.80
C ASP A 274 15.67 -13.32 7.94
N PRO A 275 14.97 -13.00 6.83
CA PRO A 275 13.70 -12.30 6.91
C PRO A 275 12.63 -13.18 7.53
N ALA A 276 11.74 -12.60 8.34
CA ALA A 276 10.58 -13.29 8.89
C ALA A 276 9.61 -13.74 7.77
N ALA A 277 9.56 -12.97 6.69
CA ALA A 277 8.88 -13.35 5.45
C ALA A 277 9.53 -12.64 4.26
N ALA A 278 9.37 -13.22 3.07
CA ALA A 278 9.76 -12.61 1.82
C ALA A 278 8.54 -12.58 0.88
N TRP A 279 8.23 -11.39 0.38
CA TRP A 279 7.05 -11.13 -0.42
C TRP A 279 7.39 -10.55 -1.79
N ASN A 280 6.71 -11.03 -2.82
CA ASN A 280 6.79 -10.50 -4.17
C ASN A 280 5.52 -9.73 -4.50
N VAL A 281 5.68 -8.55 -5.05
CA VAL A 281 4.60 -7.70 -5.58
C VAL A 281 4.87 -7.49 -7.06
N ASN A 282 3.93 -7.91 -7.91
CA ASN A 282 4.00 -7.77 -9.36
C ASN A 282 2.92 -6.78 -9.80
N LEU A 283 3.35 -5.62 -10.26
CA LEU A 283 2.48 -4.56 -10.78
C LEU A 283 2.57 -4.51 -12.32
N GLY A 284 1.62 -3.82 -12.95
CA GLY A 284 1.60 -3.61 -14.40
C GLY A 284 0.85 -4.69 -15.18
N THR A 285 1.22 -4.90 -16.43
CA THR A 285 0.50 -5.80 -17.34
C THR A 285 0.62 -7.25 -16.87
N ARG A 286 -0.46 -7.80 -16.33
CA ARG A 286 -0.48 -9.15 -15.78
C ARG A 286 -0.30 -10.19 -16.89
N LYS A 287 0.76 -10.98 -16.82
CA LYS A 287 0.78 -12.28 -17.47
C LYS A 287 -0.23 -13.17 -16.75
N LYS A 288 -1.05 -13.93 -17.50
CA LYS A 288 -2.13 -14.78 -16.93
C LYS A 288 -1.70 -15.67 -15.75
N ASP A 289 -0.40 -15.99 -15.69
CA ASP A 289 0.15 -16.94 -14.71
C ASP A 289 0.94 -16.28 -13.56
N VAL A 290 0.99 -14.94 -13.49
CA VAL A 290 1.73 -14.22 -12.44
C VAL A 290 0.74 -13.57 -11.49
N ALA A 291 0.78 -14.01 -10.24
CA ALA A 291 -0.02 -13.41 -9.19
C ALA A 291 0.48 -11.99 -8.86
N PRO A 292 -0.42 -11.03 -8.60
CA PRO A 292 -0.03 -9.68 -8.23
C PRO A 292 0.72 -9.63 -6.89
N LEU A 293 0.49 -10.61 -6.03
CA LEU A 293 1.08 -10.69 -4.71
C LEU A 293 1.28 -12.15 -4.31
N CYS A 294 2.48 -12.53 -3.89
CA CYS A 294 2.76 -13.86 -3.37
C CYS A 294 3.88 -13.83 -2.32
N ALA A 295 3.77 -14.72 -1.33
CA ALA A 295 4.90 -15.01 -0.45
C ALA A 295 5.84 -16.00 -1.14
N LEU A 296 7.16 -15.78 -1.02
CA LEU A 296 8.18 -16.63 -1.62
C LEU A 296 8.02 -18.07 -1.10
N GLY A 297 7.97 -19.01 -2.04
CA GLY A 297 7.85 -20.45 -1.70
C GLY A 297 6.44 -20.90 -1.36
N SER A 298 5.41 -20.06 -1.45
CA SER A 298 4.02 -20.41 -1.19
C SER A 298 3.11 -20.16 -2.40
N LYS A 299 1.92 -20.77 -2.39
CA LYS A 299 0.88 -20.45 -3.37
C LYS A 299 0.37 -19.02 -3.12
N PRO A 300 -0.03 -18.30 -4.19
CA PRO A 300 -0.67 -17.00 -4.03
C PRO A 300 -1.89 -17.09 -3.11
N PRO A 301 -2.09 -16.11 -2.22
CA PRO A 301 -3.29 -16.05 -1.40
C PRO A 301 -4.53 -15.82 -2.28
N ALA A 302 -5.64 -16.46 -1.95
CA ALA A 302 -6.87 -16.36 -2.72
C ALA A 302 -7.43 -14.93 -2.80
N ASN A 303 -7.17 -14.13 -1.77
CA ASN A 303 -7.67 -12.76 -1.62
C ASN A 303 -6.62 -11.68 -1.98
N ALA A 304 -5.49 -12.05 -2.59
CA ALA A 304 -4.39 -11.14 -2.93
C ALA A 304 -3.92 -10.25 -1.76
N ARG A 305 -3.84 -10.84 -0.55
CA ARG A 305 -3.40 -10.17 0.69
C ARG A 305 -2.34 -11.03 1.38
N LEU A 306 -1.31 -10.40 1.90
CA LEU A 306 -0.30 -11.03 2.74
C LEU A 306 -0.34 -10.43 4.14
N LEU A 307 -0.30 -11.29 5.15
CA LEU A 307 -0.40 -10.90 6.54
C LEU A 307 0.87 -11.28 7.29
N LEU A 308 1.46 -10.31 7.97
CA LEU A 308 2.43 -10.53 9.04
C LEU A 308 1.77 -10.18 10.36
N ALA A 309 1.68 -11.13 11.27
CA ALA A 309 1.19 -10.91 12.62
C ALA A 309 2.31 -11.18 13.63
N THR A 310 2.51 -10.25 14.55
CA THR A 310 3.36 -10.36 15.74
C THR A 310 2.50 -10.10 16.97
N ASP A 311 3.07 -10.24 18.17
CA ASP A 311 2.33 -10.00 19.41
C ASP A 311 1.79 -8.55 19.50
N SER A 312 2.45 -7.58 18.88
CA SER A 312 2.12 -6.14 19.00
C SER A 312 1.70 -5.46 17.70
N VAL A 313 2.00 -6.07 16.54
CA VAL A 313 1.74 -5.45 15.23
C VAL A 313 1.14 -6.49 14.27
N ARG A 314 0.13 -6.06 13.54
CA ARG A 314 -0.46 -6.77 12.41
C ARG A 314 -0.32 -5.91 11.17
N LEU A 315 0.51 -6.36 10.22
CA LEU A 315 0.72 -5.71 8.94
C LEU A 315 0.04 -6.54 7.85
N GLU A 316 -0.91 -5.93 7.17
CA GLU A 316 -1.50 -6.50 5.95
C GLU A 316 -0.94 -5.77 4.73
N LEU A 317 -0.44 -6.52 3.75
CA LEU A 317 0.07 -5.99 2.49
C LEU A 317 -0.88 -6.33 1.35
N ARG A 318 -1.17 -5.33 0.53
CA ARG A 318 -1.96 -5.42 -0.70
C ARG A 318 -1.18 -4.89 -1.90
N ALA A 319 -1.57 -5.32 -3.08
CA ALA A 319 -1.10 -4.78 -4.35
C ALA A 319 -2.26 -4.12 -5.11
N ASP A 320 -2.03 -2.92 -5.61
CA ASP A 320 -3.00 -2.15 -6.40
C ASP A 320 -2.32 -1.64 -7.68
N GLU A 321 -3.01 -1.62 -8.81
CA GLU A 321 -2.43 -1.13 -10.07
C GLU A 321 -2.15 0.37 -10.03
N GLY A 322 -2.83 1.10 -9.15
CA GLY A 322 -2.72 2.55 -9.02
C GLY A 322 -3.39 3.33 -10.16
N LYS A 323 -3.39 4.64 -10.02
CA LYS A 323 -4.03 5.58 -10.96
C LYS A 323 -3.05 6.26 -11.92
N LEU A 324 -1.77 5.91 -11.90
CA LEU A 324 -0.76 6.65 -12.65
C LEU A 324 -1.06 6.71 -14.15
N LYS A 325 -1.40 5.57 -14.75
CA LYS A 325 -1.71 5.48 -16.18
C LYS A 325 -2.90 6.36 -16.59
N GLU A 326 -3.91 6.43 -15.75
CA GLU A 326 -5.07 7.29 -15.97
C GLU A 326 -4.71 8.77 -15.83
N GLN A 327 -3.98 9.11 -14.78
CA GLN A 327 -3.56 10.49 -14.48
C GLN A 327 -2.65 11.06 -15.57
N THR A 328 -1.59 10.33 -15.93
CA THR A 328 -0.64 10.78 -16.97
C THR A 328 -1.30 10.82 -18.35
N GLY A 329 -2.13 9.84 -18.70
CA GLY A 329 -2.87 9.83 -19.96
C GLY A 329 -3.87 10.99 -20.10
N SER A 330 -4.55 11.33 -19.02
CA SER A 330 -5.47 12.49 -18.98
C SER A 330 -4.71 13.81 -19.08
N ALA A 331 -3.57 13.92 -18.39
CA ALA A 331 -2.71 15.10 -18.47
C ALA A 331 -2.15 15.28 -19.89
N ARG A 332 -1.62 14.23 -20.52
CA ARG A 332 -1.12 14.27 -21.90
C ARG A 332 -2.20 14.77 -22.86
N LYS A 333 -3.41 14.19 -22.81
CA LYS A 333 -4.52 14.63 -23.67
C LYS A 333 -4.82 16.12 -23.51
N ARG A 334 -4.86 16.60 -22.27
CA ARG A 334 -5.12 18.02 -21.98
C ARG A 334 -4.02 18.92 -22.55
N PHE A 335 -2.74 18.58 -22.33
CA PHE A 335 -1.63 19.37 -22.83
C PHE A 335 -1.53 19.35 -24.37
N THR A 336 -1.77 18.20 -25.00
CA THR A 336 -1.80 18.11 -26.48
C THR A 336 -2.93 18.95 -27.09
N ALA A 337 -4.12 18.94 -26.48
CA ALA A 337 -5.22 19.77 -26.94
C ALA A 337 -4.89 21.28 -26.79
N LEU A 338 -4.27 21.65 -25.67
CA LEU A 338 -3.89 23.04 -25.43
C LEU A 338 -2.79 23.50 -26.39
N PHE A 339 -1.81 22.64 -26.73
CA PHE A 339 -0.78 22.94 -27.74
C PHE A 339 -1.44 23.28 -29.09
N ALA A 340 -2.32 22.40 -29.57
CA ALA A 340 -3.05 22.62 -30.82
C ALA A 340 -3.95 23.86 -30.82
N GLU A 341 -4.39 24.30 -29.64
CA GLU A 341 -5.14 25.54 -29.48
C GLU A 341 -4.26 26.79 -29.50
N CYS A 342 -2.99 26.68 -29.12
CA CYS A 342 -2.02 27.79 -29.11
C CYS A 342 -1.34 27.94 -30.49
N ASP A 343 -1.15 26.85 -31.21
CA ASP A 343 -0.65 26.81 -32.58
C ASP A 343 -1.74 27.34 -33.54
N ALA A 344 -1.74 28.66 -33.73
CA ALA A 344 -2.78 29.34 -34.48
C ALA A 344 -2.68 29.16 -36.00
N ASN A 345 -1.46 28.92 -36.50
CA ASN A 345 -1.20 28.72 -37.93
C ASN A 345 -1.13 27.23 -38.32
N ALA A 346 -1.22 26.33 -37.31
CA ALA A 346 -1.18 24.88 -37.45
C ALA A 346 0.07 24.36 -38.15
N ASP A 347 1.24 24.98 -37.91
CA ASP A 347 2.53 24.54 -38.47
C ASP A 347 3.29 23.57 -37.53
N GLY A 348 2.74 23.27 -36.34
CA GLY A 348 3.34 22.39 -35.34
C GLY A 348 4.46 23.02 -34.52
N ILE A 349 4.56 24.36 -34.54
CA ILE A 349 5.56 25.13 -33.82
C ILE A 349 4.87 26.27 -33.06
N LEU A 350 5.14 26.42 -31.79
CA LEU A 350 4.76 27.63 -31.03
C LEU A 350 5.92 28.62 -31.14
N ASP A 351 5.75 29.65 -31.95
CA ASP A 351 6.73 30.72 -32.12
C ASP A 351 6.60 31.80 -31.02
N GLU A 352 7.47 32.83 -31.05
CA GLU A 352 7.49 33.92 -30.05
C GLU A 352 6.13 34.62 -29.95
N ASN A 353 5.40 34.79 -31.07
CA ASN A 353 4.10 35.45 -31.08
C ASN A 353 3.01 34.60 -30.41
N GLU A 354 3.04 33.30 -30.65
CA GLU A 354 2.09 32.34 -30.11
C GLU A 354 2.37 32.04 -28.63
N LEU A 355 3.66 31.90 -28.25
CA LEU A 355 4.11 31.75 -26.87
C LEU A 355 3.80 33.01 -26.02
N GLY A 356 3.90 34.22 -26.62
CA GLY A 356 3.60 35.48 -25.94
C GLY A 356 2.12 35.71 -25.65
N THR A 357 1.22 34.79 -25.97
CA THR A 357 -0.20 34.95 -25.70
C THR A 357 -0.57 34.49 -24.27
N PRO A 358 -1.55 35.13 -23.61
CA PRO A 358 -2.00 34.68 -22.28
C PRO A 358 -2.46 33.21 -22.23
N LYS A 359 -2.86 32.67 -23.36
CA LYS A 359 -3.28 31.26 -23.49
C LYS A 359 -2.11 30.29 -23.43
N ALA A 360 -0.95 30.72 -23.90
CA ALA A 360 0.28 29.95 -23.98
C ALA A 360 1.19 30.10 -22.73
N GLU A 361 0.80 30.81 -21.68
CA GLU A 361 1.61 31.05 -20.48
C GLU A 361 2.23 29.76 -19.91
N LEU A 362 1.49 28.64 -19.97
CA LEU A 362 2.01 27.33 -19.54
C LEU A 362 3.15 26.84 -20.45
N PHE A 363 3.09 27.11 -21.74
CA PHE A 363 4.13 26.70 -22.70
C PHE A 363 5.34 27.63 -22.62
N GLU A 364 5.16 28.91 -22.33
CA GLU A 364 6.28 29.83 -22.08
C GLU A 364 7.13 29.32 -20.91
N GLN A 365 6.49 28.90 -19.81
CA GLN A 365 7.20 28.30 -18.66
C GLN A 365 7.88 26.98 -19.01
N MET A 366 7.24 26.19 -19.86
CA MET A 366 7.77 24.89 -20.32
C MET A 366 8.94 25.03 -21.28
N ALA A 367 8.90 26.03 -22.16
CA ALA A 367 9.90 26.24 -23.21
C ALA A 367 11.32 26.33 -22.64
N ALA A 368 11.50 26.94 -21.47
CA ALA A 368 12.81 27.03 -20.81
C ALA A 368 13.49 25.65 -20.61
N THR A 369 12.72 24.58 -20.50
CA THR A 369 13.24 23.22 -20.34
C THR A 369 13.04 22.37 -21.60
N ALA A 370 11.91 22.52 -22.29
CA ALA A 370 11.51 21.70 -23.43
C ALA A 370 12.17 22.11 -24.74
N ASP A 371 12.44 23.41 -24.95
CA ASP A 371 13.23 23.92 -26.08
C ASP A 371 14.67 23.40 -25.96
N ARG A 372 14.98 22.32 -26.71
CA ARG A 372 16.26 21.63 -26.61
C ARG A 372 17.35 22.27 -27.45
N ASP A 373 17.04 22.81 -28.62
CA ASP A 373 18.01 23.43 -29.52
C ASP A 373 18.28 24.93 -29.21
N GLY A 374 17.44 25.52 -28.33
CA GLY A 374 17.63 26.88 -27.84
C GLY A 374 17.26 27.96 -28.87
N ASP A 375 16.40 27.63 -29.81
CA ASP A 375 15.98 28.54 -30.89
C ASP A 375 14.86 29.51 -30.46
N GLY A 376 14.32 29.35 -29.22
CA GLY A 376 13.27 30.16 -28.64
C GLY A 376 11.86 29.78 -29.10
N LYS A 377 11.72 28.68 -29.80
CA LYS A 377 10.42 28.12 -30.22
C LYS A 377 10.17 26.81 -29.50
N LEU A 378 8.94 26.33 -29.57
CA LEU A 378 8.59 25.01 -29.05
C LEU A 378 7.93 24.20 -30.15
N THR A 379 8.69 23.29 -30.73
CA THR A 379 8.17 22.36 -31.74
C THR A 379 7.33 21.25 -31.09
N GLU A 380 6.36 20.70 -31.84
CA GLU A 380 5.57 19.53 -31.39
C GLU A 380 6.47 18.35 -31.00
N LYS A 381 7.62 18.19 -31.66
CA LYS A 381 8.60 17.15 -31.34
C LYS A 381 9.23 17.36 -29.95
N GLU A 382 9.65 18.56 -29.62
CA GLU A 382 10.25 18.91 -28.33
C GLU A 382 9.22 18.82 -27.21
N PHE A 383 8.03 19.35 -27.46
CA PHE A 383 6.90 19.22 -26.56
C PHE A 383 6.54 17.75 -26.25
N THR A 384 6.51 16.92 -27.30
CA THR A 384 6.24 15.47 -27.10
C THR A 384 7.36 14.79 -26.33
N ALA A 385 8.63 15.11 -26.61
CA ALA A 385 9.78 14.59 -25.89
C ALA A 385 9.75 14.98 -24.40
N TRP A 386 9.34 16.21 -24.11
CA TRP A 386 9.14 16.67 -22.72
C TRP A 386 8.00 15.90 -22.02
N LEU A 387 6.86 15.69 -22.69
CA LEU A 387 5.77 14.87 -22.13
C LEU A 387 6.21 13.43 -21.87
N ASP A 388 6.98 12.84 -22.78
CA ASP A 388 7.53 11.49 -22.62
C ASP A 388 8.47 11.40 -21.41
N LEU A 389 9.29 12.44 -21.19
CA LEU A 389 10.13 12.54 -19.99
C LEU A 389 9.28 12.61 -18.71
N GLN A 390 8.24 13.45 -18.68
CA GLN A 390 7.37 13.57 -17.50
C GLN A 390 6.68 12.24 -17.18
N GLU A 391 6.17 11.55 -18.17
CA GLU A 391 5.58 10.22 -17.99
C GLU A 391 6.61 9.19 -17.53
N GLN A 392 7.85 9.27 -18.02
CA GLN A 392 8.91 8.37 -17.58
C GLN A 392 9.29 8.63 -16.12
N ILE A 393 9.42 9.90 -15.72
CA ILE A 393 9.66 10.27 -14.32
C ILE A 393 8.54 9.72 -13.45
N ALA A 394 7.29 9.94 -13.85
CA ALA A 394 6.14 9.43 -13.12
C ALA A 394 6.15 7.91 -12.92
N LYS A 395 6.70 7.16 -13.89
CA LYS A 395 6.87 5.70 -13.82
C LYS A 395 8.07 5.25 -12.98
N GLY A 396 8.97 6.14 -12.63
CA GLY A 396 10.26 5.83 -11.98
C GLY A 396 10.17 5.27 -10.57
N HIS A 397 8.98 5.11 -10.00
CA HIS A 397 8.80 4.72 -8.59
C HIS A 397 7.50 3.97 -8.36
N VAL A 398 7.39 3.40 -7.17
CA VAL A 398 6.15 2.85 -6.62
C VAL A 398 5.80 3.55 -5.32
N PHE A 399 4.51 3.60 -5.00
CA PHE A 399 4.03 4.04 -3.70
C PHE A 399 3.88 2.86 -2.74
N LEU A 400 4.31 3.04 -1.51
CA LEU A 400 3.92 2.26 -0.36
C LEU A 400 3.02 3.14 0.51
N SER A 401 1.73 3.02 0.31
CA SER A 401 0.74 3.73 1.14
C SER A 401 0.42 2.89 2.35
N VAL A 402 0.55 3.46 3.54
CA VAL A 402 0.26 2.76 4.79
C VAL A 402 -0.80 3.51 5.56
N LEU A 403 -1.88 2.82 5.89
CA LEU A 403 -2.90 3.30 6.78
C LEU A 403 -2.66 2.69 8.17
N ASP A 404 -2.33 3.55 9.12
CA ASP A 404 -2.09 3.17 10.50
C ASP A 404 -3.38 3.31 11.31
N HIS A 405 -4.06 2.19 11.49
CA HIS A 405 -5.29 2.11 12.28
C HIS A 405 -5.04 2.11 13.80
N GLY A 406 -3.78 2.14 14.24
CA GLY A 406 -3.48 1.97 15.65
C GLY A 406 -4.03 0.66 16.22
N SER A 407 -4.45 0.66 17.46
CA SER A 407 -5.13 -0.47 18.11
C SER A 407 -6.66 -0.29 18.05
N GLY A 408 -7.19 -0.04 16.84
CA GLY A 408 -8.62 0.15 16.59
C GLY A 408 -9.39 -1.14 16.61
N LEU A 409 -10.47 -1.21 17.40
CA LEU A 409 -11.32 -2.38 17.45
C LEU A 409 -12.19 -2.50 16.20
N TYR A 410 -12.75 -1.38 15.73
CA TYR A 410 -13.57 -1.35 14.52
C TYR A 410 -12.78 -1.89 13.32
N GLU A 411 -11.59 -1.36 13.11
CA GLU A 411 -10.70 -1.73 12.03
C GLU A 411 -10.14 -3.15 12.16
N PHE A 412 -10.08 -3.68 13.38
CA PHE A 412 -9.72 -5.08 13.62
C PHE A 412 -10.85 -6.02 13.23
N LEU A 413 -12.09 -5.62 13.43
CA LEU A 413 -13.27 -6.41 13.09
C LEU A 413 -13.59 -6.34 11.60
N ASP A 414 -13.42 -5.19 10.95
CA ASP A 414 -13.52 -4.99 9.50
C ASP A 414 -12.44 -5.80 8.78
N ALA A 415 -12.74 -7.07 8.52
CA ALA A 415 -11.77 -8.06 8.08
C ALA A 415 -11.41 -7.93 6.61
N ASP A 416 -12.32 -7.47 5.81
CA ASP A 416 -12.15 -7.29 4.37
C ASP A 416 -11.77 -5.85 4.03
N HIS A 417 -11.81 -4.95 5.04
CA HIS A 417 -11.51 -3.52 4.94
C HIS A 417 -12.41 -2.80 3.93
N ASP A 418 -13.68 -3.14 3.92
CA ASP A 418 -14.67 -2.44 3.12
C ASP A 418 -15.18 -1.15 3.77
N GLY A 419 -14.86 -0.97 5.05
CA GLY A 419 -15.22 0.18 5.86
C GLY A 419 -16.53 0.02 6.62
N SER A 420 -17.10 -1.17 6.66
CA SER A 420 -18.34 -1.50 7.38
C SER A 420 -18.15 -2.82 8.16
N LEU A 421 -19.02 -3.10 9.11
CA LEU A 421 -19.02 -4.38 9.81
C LEU A 421 -20.23 -5.20 9.37
N SER A 422 -19.98 -6.29 8.69
CA SER A 422 -20.98 -7.26 8.26
C SER A 422 -21.40 -8.19 9.39
N VAL A 423 -22.53 -8.88 9.21
CA VAL A 423 -23.03 -9.89 10.15
C VAL A 423 -22.00 -11.01 10.35
N ARG A 424 -21.33 -11.44 9.27
CA ARG A 424 -20.29 -12.48 9.33
C ARG A 424 -19.08 -12.06 10.15
N GLU A 425 -18.62 -10.84 9.96
CA GLU A 425 -17.49 -10.31 10.72
C GLU A 425 -17.78 -10.19 12.22
N LEU A 426 -18.98 -9.73 12.56
CA LEU A 426 -19.41 -9.65 13.94
C LEU A 426 -19.55 -11.02 14.62
N ARG A 427 -20.02 -12.03 13.88
CA ARG A 427 -20.07 -13.42 14.39
C ARG A 427 -18.69 -14.03 14.57
N ALA A 428 -17.75 -13.72 13.67
CA ALA A 428 -16.37 -14.19 13.74
C ALA A 428 -15.51 -13.43 14.77
N ALA A 429 -16.00 -12.31 15.30
CA ALA A 429 -15.24 -11.38 16.14
C ALA A 429 -14.54 -12.05 17.32
N TRP A 430 -15.26 -12.88 18.09
CA TRP A 430 -14.69 -13.56 19.25
C TRP A 430 -13.52 -14.48 18.90
N SER A 431 -13.66 -15.28 17.86
CA SER A 431 -12.60 -16.16 17.37
C SER A 431 -11.38 -15.35 16.94
N ARG A 432 -11.60 -14.28 16.17
CA ARG A 432 -10.54 -13.40 15.69
C ARG A 432 -9.78 -12.69 16.80
N LEU A 433 -10.48 -12.25 17.85
CA LEU A 433 -9.86 -11.60 19.02
C LEU A 433 -9.06 -12.58 19.88
N ASN A 434 -9.43 -13.86 19.86
CA ASN A 434 -8.73 -14.87 20.63
C ASN A 434 -7.38 -15.30 19.98
N GLU A 435 -7.26 -15.23 18.67
CA GLU A 435 -6.02 -15.59 17.94
C GLU A 435 -4.79 -14.77 18.41
N PRO A 436 -4.82 -13.41 18.49
CA PRO A 436 -3.71 -12.62 18.99
C PRO A 436 -3.66 -12.54 20.52
N GLY A 437 -4.48 -13.31 21.24
CA GLY A 437 -4.50 -13.31 22.70
C GLY A 437 -5.15 -12.06 23.33
N CYS A 438 -6.04 -11.38 22.60
CA CYS A 438 -6.83 -10.25 23.12
C CYS A 438 -7.91 -10.68 24.11
N VAL A 439 -8.10 -11.98 24.30
CA VAL A 439 -9.05 -12.53 25.27
C VAL A 439 -8.29 -13.02 26.50
N THR A 440 -8.69 -12.53 27.68
CA THR A 440 -8.12 -12.94 28.98
C THR A 440 -9.26 -13.26 29.94
N GLU A 441 -9.22 -14.43 30.56
CA GLU A 441 -10.26 -14.88 31.53
C GLU A 441 -11.71 -14.75 30.99
N LYS A 442 -11.91 -15.04 29.71
CA LYS A 442 -13.17 -14.90 28.96
C LYS A 442 -13.67 -13.46 28.74
N ASN A 443 -12.83 -12.48 28.96
CA ASN A 443 -13.14 -11.08 28.68
C ASN A 443 -12.20 -10.55 27.59
N PHE A 444 -12.69 -9.62 26.80
CA PHE A 444 -11.89 -8.87 25.86
C PHE A 444 -11.00 -7.85 26.60
N ASP A 445 -9.71 -7.87 26.30
CA ASP A 445 -8.72 -6.95 26.81
C ASP A 445 -8.24 -6.00 25.70
N ARG A 446 -8.79 -4.78 25.70
CA ARG A 446 -8.46 -3.74 24.71
C ARG A 446 -6.96 -3.42 24.67
N ALA A 447 -6.25 -3.51 25.81
CA ALA A 447 -4.83 -3.18 25.86
C ALA A 447 -3.93 -4.16 25.06
N LYS A 448 -4.49 -5.31 24.73
CA LYS A 448 -3.81 -6.36 23.94
C LYS A 448 -4.09 -6.28 22.44
N LEU A 449 -4.95 -5.37 21.99
CA LEU A 449 -5.15 -5.19 20.55
C LEU A 449 -3.84 -4.83 19.87
N PRO A 450 -3.41 -5.60 18.85
CA PRO A 450 -2.21 -5.27 18.11
C PRO A 450 -2.43 -3.99 17.29
N ARG A 451 -1.37 -3.23 17.08
CA ARG A 451 -1.39 -2.12 16.12
C ARG A 451 -1.57 -2.67 14.72
N GLN A 452 -2.51 -2.11 13.98
CA GLN A 452 -2.87 -2.58 12.66
C GLN A 452 -2.39 -1.61 11.60
N LEU A 453 -1.70 -2.16 10.61
CA LEU A 453 -1.16 -1.45 9.48
C LEU A 453 -1.71 -2.07 8.21
N LEU A 454 -2.40 -1.29 7.42
CA LEU A 454 -2.80 -1.67 6.07
C LEU A 454 -1.86 -1.01 5.08
N ALA A 455 -0.99 -1.80 4.45
CA ALA A 455 -0.03 -1.35 3.48
C ALA A 455 -0.48 -1.70 2.07
N THR A 456 -0.40 -0.73 1.15
CA THR A 456 -0.72 -0.94 -0.26
C THR A 456 0.46 -0.51 -1.12
N VAL A 457 0.98 -1.43 -1.91
CA VAL A 457 1.98 -1.12 -2.94
C VAL A 457 1.25 -0.85 -4.25
N SER A 458 1.50 0.32 -4.86
CA SER A 458 0.82 0.73 -6.09
C SER A 458 1.73 1.54 -7.01
N HIS A 459 1.37 1.61 -8.29
CA HIS A 459 2.01 2.47 -9.26
C HIS A 459 1.23 3.80 -9.39
N GLY A 460 1.75 4.84 -8.74
CA GLY A 460 1.00 6.06 -8.46
C GLY A 460 0.05 5.90 -7.27
N HIS A 461 -0.86 6.83 -7.10
CA HIS A 461 -1.83 6.75 -6.01
C HIS A 461 -2.68 5.48 -6.12
N PRO A 462 -2.90 4.75 -5.02
CA PRO A 462 -3.76 3.57 -5.04
C PRO A 462 -5.19 3.97 -5.44
N GLN A 463 -5.89 3.07 -6.10
CA GLN A 463 -7.29 3.29 -6.48
C GLN A 463 -8.19 3.30 -5.26
N THR A 464 -7.95 2.33 -4.37
CA THR A 464 -8.66 2.21 -3.09
C THR A 464 -7.71 1.72 -2.02
N ILE A 465 -7.75 2.31 -0.85
CA ILE A 465 -7.05 1.80 0.33
C ILE A 465 -8.02 1.06 1.24
N ILE A 466 -9.20 1.64 1.42
CA ILE A 466 -10.36 1.01 2.05
C ILE A 466 -11.47 1.03 1.01
N GLY A 467 -12.12 -0.08 0.78
CA GLY A 467 -13.19 -0.16 -0.19
C GLY A 467 -13.69 -1.58 -0.38
N LYS A 468 -14.86 -1.67 -0.96
CA LYS A 468 -15.52 -2.96 -1.17
C LYS A 468 -14.61 -3.90 -1.94
N PRO A 469 -14.39 -5.13 -1.44
CA PRO A 469 -13.62 -6.14 -2.13
C PRO A 469 -14.24 -6.47 -3.49
N VAL A 470 -13.44 -7.04 -4.38
CA VAL A 470 -13.98 -7.57 -5.63
C VAL A 470 -14.92 -8.73 -5.29
N ARG A 471 -16.22 -8.53 -5.54
CA ARG A 471 -17.22 -9.55 -5.28
C ARG A 471 -17.04 -10.74 -6.21
N THR A 472 -17.06 -11.93 -5.66
CA THR A 472 -16.91 -13.21 -6.37
C THR A 472 -18.17 -14.03 -6.22
N GLY A 473 -18.45 -14.91 -7.18
CA GLY A 473 -19.59 -15.79 -7.12
C GLY A 473 -20.38 -15.83 -8.43
N PRO A 474 -21.40 -16.69 -8.53
CA PRO A 474 -22.29 -16.75 -9.67
C PRO A 474 -23.07 -15.44 -9.88
N ALA A 475 -23.46 -15.14 -11.11
CA ALA A 475 -24.16 -13.89 -11.45
C ALA A 475 -25.44 -13.66 -10.63
N TRP A 476 -26.20 -14.74 -10.33
CA TRP A 476 -27.41 -14.66 -9.51
C TRP A 476 -27.09 -14.27 -8.06
N PHE A 477 -25.98 -14.80 -7.51
CA PHE A 477 -25.48 -14.46 -6.17
C PHE A 477 -25.12 -12.98 -6.10
N LEU A 478 -24.30 -12.50 -7.04
CA LEU A 478 -23.91 -11.08 -7.12
C LEU A 478 -25.09 -10.12 -7.30
N ALA A 479 -26.19 -10.59 -7.89
CA ALA A 479 -27.41 -9.80 -8.06
C ALA A 479 -28.28 -9.75 -6.80
N MET A 480 -28.21 -10.77 -5.94
CA MET A 480 -28.95 -10.84 -4.68
C MET A 480 -28.19 -10.19 -3.52
N ASP A 481 -26.87 -10.33 -3.46
CA ASP A 481 -25.99 -9.64 -2.53
C ASP A 481 -26.02 -8.12 -2.82
N ARG A 482 -27.01 -7.42 -2.26
CA ARG A 482 -27.30 -6.01 -2.57
C ARG A 482 -26.41 -5.06 -1.79
N ASN A 483 -26.08 -5.40 -0.56
CA ASN A 483 -25.20 -4.60 0.28
C ASN A 483 -23.73 -4.80 -0.08
N GLY A 484 -23.38 -5.92 -0.75
CA GLY A 484 -22.04 -6.23 -1.26
C GLY A 484 -21.09 -6.75 -0.20
N ASP A 485 -21.61 -7.37 0.87
CA ASP A 485 -20.82 -7.93 1.96
C ASP A 485 -20.26 -9.33 1.66
N GLY A 486 -20.61 -9.89 0.50
CA GLY A 486 -20.15 -11.21 0.07
C GLY A 486 -20.99 -12.38 0.57
N ASP A 487 -22.15 -12.09 1.15
CA ASP A 487 -23.13 -13.06 1.62
C ASP A 487 -24.53 -12.70 1.10
N ILE A 488 -25.46 -13.63 1.13
CA ILE A 488 -26.88 -13.36 0.93
C ILE A 488 -27.60 -13.67 2.24
N SER A 489 -28.20 -12.67 2.84
CA SER A 489 -29.07 -12.81 3.99
C SER A 489 -30.49 -13.25 3.62
N ILE A 490 -31.29 -13.60 4.63
CA ILE A 490 -32.72 -13.86 4.42
C ILE A 490 -33.46 -12.63 3.88
N LYS A 491 -33.06 -11.42 4.23
CA LYS A 491 -33.66 -10.17 3.73
C LYS A 491 -33.35 -9.92 2.25
N GLU A 492 -32.18 -10.34 1.81
CA GLU A 492 -31.75 -10.21 0.41
C GLU A 492 -32.29 -11.32 -0.47
N TRP A 493 -32.62 -12.46 0.13
CA TRP A 493 -33.07 -13.64 -0.59
C TRP A 493 -34.40 -13.39 -1.34
N VAL A 494 -34.39 -13.63 -2.63
CA VAL A 494 -35.59 -13.58 -3.49
C VAL A 494 -35.88 -14.98 -3.95
N GLY A 495 -36.82 -15.66 -3.28
CA GLY A 495 -37.19 -17.02 -3.65
C GLY A 495 -37.79 -17.84 -2.50
N ASP A 496 -37.89 -19.16 -2.72
CA ASP A 496 -38.36 -20.07 -1.67
C ASP A 496 -37.34 -20.23 -0.58
N LEU A 497 -37.74 -20.01 0.68
CA LEU A 497 -36.88 -20.17 1.86
C LEU A 497 -36.38 -21.62 2.05
N ASN A 498 -37.06 -22.63 1.51
CA ASN A 498 -36.51 -23.99 1.55
C ASN A 498 -35.30 -24.18 0.62
N VAL A 499 -35.23 -23.36 -0.45
CA VAL A 499 -34.02 -23.33 -1.30
C VAL A 499 -32.91 -22.62 -0.57
N PHE A 500 -33.16 -21.48 0.06
CA PHE A 500 -32.19 -20.78 0.90
C PHE A 500 -31.56 -21.73 1.92
N ARG A 501 -32.38 -22.43 2.73
CA ARG A 501 -31.90 -23.38 3.76
C ARG A 501 -31.11 -24.56 3.21
N LYS A 502 -31.26 -24.90 1.94
CA LYS A 502 -30.44 -25.93 1.28
C LYS A 502 -29.09 -25.41 0.81
N LEU A 503 -29.05 -24.13 0.50
CA LEU A 503 -27.82 -23.44 0.07
C LEU A 503 -26.94 -23.09 1.29
N ASP A 504 -27.56 -22.61 2.35
CA ASP A 504 -26.95 -22.40 3.66
C ASP A 504 -26.59 -23.78 4.27
N ALA A 505 -25.44 -24.28 3.87
CA ALA A 505 -25.03 -25.65 4.17
C ALA A 505 -24.45 -25.81 5.58
N ASP A 506 -23.89 -24.73 6.14
CA ASP A 506 -23.37 -24.68 7.50
C ASP A 506 -24.40 -24.22 8.52
N GLY A 507 -25.57 -23.73 8.05
CA GLY A 507 -26.71 -23.35 8.89
C GLY A 507 -26.46 -22.04 9.64
N ASP A 508 -25.58 -21.18 9.15
CA ASP A 508 -25.26 -19.91 9.78
C ASP A 508 -26.28 -18.80 9.47
N GLY A 509 -27.25 -19.07 8.57
CA GLY A 509 -28.31 -18.14 8.18
C GLY A 509 -27.88 -17.14 7.11
N LEU A 510 -26.77 -17.38 6.47
CA LEU A 510 -26.26 -16.64 5.32
C LEU A 510 -25.90 -17.64 4.21
N VAL A 511 -25.96 -17.20 2.96
CA VAL A 511 -25.45 -17.98 1.83
C VAL A 511 -24.20 -17.29 1.32
N SER A 512 -23.04 -17.91 1.52
CA SER A 512 -21.76 -17.40 1.05
C SER A 512 -21.52 -17.65 -0.44
N ALA A 513 -20.58 -16.93 -1.05
CA ALA A 513 -20.15 -17.17 -2.43
C ALA A 513 -19.70 -18.63 -2.66
N ALA A 514 -19.02 -19.24 -1.69
CA ALA A 514 -18.54 -20.61 -1.77
C ALA A 514 -19.69 -21.66 -1.74
N GLU A 515 -20.79 -21.35 -1.08
CA GLU A 515 -21.99 -22.18 -1.08
C GLU A 515 -22.78 -21.97 -2.39
N ALA A 516 -22.84 -20.73 -2.85
CA ALA A 516 -23.49 -20.39 -4.11
C ALA A 516 -22.82 -21.06 -5.32
N GLU A 517 -21.50 -21.24 -5.31
CA GLU A 517 -20.74 -21.92 -6.37
C GLU A 517 -21.03 -23.42 -6.47
N LYS A 518 -21.51 -24.05 -5.38
CA LYS A 518 -21.85 -25.49 -5.37
C LYS A 518 -23.19 -25.77 -6.07
N VAL A 519 -23.94 -24.75 -6.40
CA VAL A 519 -25.22 -24.90 -7.11
C VAL A 519 -24.95 -25.27 -8.56
N PRO A 520 -25.45 -26.41 -9.06
CA PRO A 520 -25.34 -26.72 -10.48
C PRO A 520 -26.01 -25.64 -11.31
N THR A 521 -25.28 -24.91 -12.12
CA THR A 521 -25.86 -24.03 -13.14
C THR A 521 -26.60 -24.90 -14.14
N THR A 522 -27.90 -25.05 -13.95
CA THR A 522 -28.76 -25.56 -15.03
C THR A 522 -28.69 -24.57 -16.18
N LYS A 523 -28.07 -25.00 -17.27
CA LYS A 523 -28.02 -24.29 -18.55
C LYS A 523 -29.40 -24.06 -19.10
#